data_0d1e0052da367fea31737d8d665ea39d
#
_entry.id   0d1e0052da367fea31737d8d665ea39d
#
_cell.length_a   1.000
_cell.length_b   1.000
_cell.length_c   1.000
_cell.angle_alpha   90.00
_cell.angle_beta   90.00
_cell.angle_gamma   90.00
#
_symmetry.space_group_name_H-M   'P 1'
#
loop_
_entity.id
_entity.type
_entity.pdbx_description
1 polymer ?
#
loop_
_entity_poly.entity_id
_entity_poly.type
_entity_poly.pdbx_seq_one_letter_code
_entity_poly.pdbx_strand_id
1 'polypeptide(L)'
;PLTPNGVVTVFSDQISMLVLAGALLMAFLPKLVRRRRGADGVAAAPTDRDRGAARAGPDGAVKHYAADDAFPVQDIDEILPGLLESRSRVFYTMGAQLEFDKRVIGWVNQLRSQGKHGMRTPHEFVALDHPLHELRLTKSRPELVSMRRSAAIACAAHRRALGITGPGRMEYEVMAEILHEFHRRRADISYYPIVGSGPNSCVLHYRENSRQMQDGELLLIDAGCEFDYYASDITRTLPVGGRYSRRQRAVYEVVLEAQKAAIAKVRAGAHWNEPHEAAVRAITQGLVRLGLLKGRVPKLIKDGAYRQFFMHRVGHWLGMDVHDVGEYKVGDQWRLLEPGMVTTVEPGIYIAPGSKGVRREWWGIGVRIEDDVAVTEGEPEVLTAAMPTDPDEIERLMAAA
;
A
#
# COMPACT_ATOMS: atom_id res chain seq x y z
N PRO A 1 -4.88 -0.54 21.82
CA PRO A 1 -5.42 -0.58 23.17
C PRO A 1 -6.24 -1.83 23.33
N LEU A 2 -5.79 -2.72 24.23
CA LEU A 2 -6.59 -3.87 24.62
C LEU A 2 -7.93 -3.36 25.12
N THR A 3 -9.02 -3.71 24.43
CA THR A 3 -10.34 -3.38 24.93
C THR A 3 -10.62 -4.20 26.18
N PRO A 4 -11.40 -3.72 27.17
CA PRO A 4 -11.66 -4.42 28.43
C PRO A 4 -12.24 -5.83 28.31
N ASN A 5 -12.55 -6.28 27.12
CA ASN A 5 -13.17 -7.59 26.83
C ASN A 5 -12.46 -8.32 25.67
N GLY A 6 -11.14 -8.15 25.52
CA GLY A 6 -10.35 -8.90 24.54
C GLY A 6 -10.23 -10.40 24.91
N VAL A 7 -9.81 -11.20 23.95
CA VAL A 7 -9.60 -12.65 24.09
C VAL A 7 -8.16 -12.97 23.69
N VAL A 8 -7.50 -13.81 24.48
CA VAL A 8 -6.22 -14.43 24.09
C VAL A 8 -6.56 -15.72 23.35
N THR A 9 -6.09 -15.86 22.13
CA THR A 9 -6.27 -17.08 21.34
C THR A 9 -4.94 -17.80 21.16
N VAL A 10 -4.97 -19.11 21.26
CA VAL A 10 -3.82 -19.99 21.08
C VAL A 10 -4.09 -20.88 19.88
N PHE A 11 -3.13 -20.98 18.99
CA PHE A 11 -3.13 -21.91 17.88
C PHE A 11 -1.97 -22.88 18.07
N SER A 12 -2.26 -24.17 18.26
CA SER A 12 -1.25 -25.20 18.34
C SER A 12 -1.10 -25.85 16.98
N ASP A 13 0.04 -25.69 16.34
CA ASP A 13 0.49 -26.58 15.30
C ASP A 13 1.94 -26.93 15.55
N GLN A 14 2.34 -28.11 15.16
CA GLN A 14 3.61 -28.83 15.39
C GLN A 14 4.94 -28.04 15.35
N ILE A 15 4.86 -26.72 15.33
CA ILE A 15 6.00 -25.82 15.45
C ILE A 15 6.01 -25.30 16.88
N SER A 16 7.08 -25.59 17.62
CA SER A 16 7.32 -25.10 18.99
C SER A 16 7.50 -23.58 19.08
N MET A 17 6.55 -22.81 18.47
CA MET A 17 6.59 -21.36 18.34
C MET A 17 5.40 -20.74 19.05
N LEU A 18 5.66 -19.98 20.10
CA LEU A 18 4.68 -19.09 20.71
C LEU A 18 4.83 -17.69 20.11
N VAL A 19 3.79 -17.20 19.44
CA VAL A 19 3.73 -15.83 18.93
C VAL A 19 2.98 -14.97 19.93
N LEU A 20 3.72 -14.14 20.67
CA LEU A 20 3.17 -13.12 21.55
C LEU A 20 3.01 -11.82 20.74
N ALA A 21 1.84 -11.61 20.15
CA ALA A 21 1.52 -10.36 19.53
C ALA A 21 0.48 -9.63 20.39
N GLY A 22 0.82 -8.48 20.90
CA GLY A 22 -0.11 -7.53 21.49
C GLY A 22 -1.22 -7.14 20.48
N ALA A 23 -1.79 -5.98 20.55
CA ALA A 23 -2.93 -5.53 19.72
C ALA A 23 -2.85 -5.84 18.19
N LEU A 24 -1.65 -6.13 17.64
CA LEU A 24 -1.47 -6.54 16.26
C LEU A 24 -2.11 -7.91 15.95
N LEU A 25 -2.10 -8.85 16.88
CA LEU A 25 -2.70 -10.18 16.64
C LEU A 25 -4.21 -10.10 16.40
N MET A 26 -4.87 -9.12 17.03
CA MET A 26 -6.30 -8.90 16.88
C MET A 26 -6.69 -8.38 15.48
N ALA A 27 -5.78 -7.66 14.79
CA ALA A 27 -5.97 -7.22 13.40
C ALA A 27 -5.64 -8.31 12.36
N PHE A 28 -4.73 -9.23 12.70
CA PHE A 28 -4.21 -10.25 11.77
C PHE A 28 -4.86 -11.63 11.91
N LEU A 29 -5.52 -11.92 13.03
CA LEU A 29 -6.12 -13.22 13.27
C LEU A 29 -7.11 -13.67 12.17
N PRO A 30 -8.01 -12.83 11.68
CA PRO A 30 -8.90 -13.22 10.57
C PRO A 30 -8.13 -13.54 9.29
N LYS A 31 -6.98 -12.91 9.08
CA LYS A 31 -6.13 -13.04 7.90
C LYS A 31 -5.28 -14.33 7.93
N LEU A 32 -4.76 -14.72 9.10
CA LEU A 32 -4.00 -15.96 9.28
C LEU A 32 -4.90 -17.22 9.22
N VAL A 33 -6.10 -17.15 9.79
CA VAL A 33 -7.07 -18.25 9.81
C VAL A 33 -7.58 -18.57 8.40
N ARG A 34 -7.74 -17.58 7.51
CA ARG A 34 -8.11 -17.81 6.10
C ARG A 34 -7.07 -18.64 5.34
N ARG A 35 -5.79 -18.52 5.67
CA ARG A 35 -4.71 -19.26 4.99
C ARG A 35 -4.75 -20.76 5.23
N ARG A 36 -5.33 -21.24 6.35
CA ARG A 36 -5.44 -22.66 6.70
C ARG A 36 -6.60 -23.39 6.01
N ARG A 37 -7.64 -22.67 5.60
CA ARG A 37 -8.76 -23.29 4.87
C ARG A 37 -8.49 -23.23 3.38
N GLY A 38 -7.96 -24.35 2.86
CA GLY A 38 -7.81 -24.57 1.43
C GLY A 38 -9.11 -24.32 0.65
N ALA A 39 -8.95 -24.21 -0.65
CA ALA A 39 -9.86 -23.72 -1.69
C ALA A 39 -11.29 -24.32 -1.78
N ASP A 40 -11.82 -24.94 -0.75
CA ASP A 40 -13.15 -25.53 -0.75
C ASP A 40 -14.15 -24.56 -0.09
N GLY A 41 -14.88 -23.88 -0.93
CA GLY A 41 -16.20 -23.28 -0.82
C GLY A 41 -16.75 -22.92 0.57
N VAL A 42 -16.09 -22.07 1.36
CA VAL A 42 -16.68 -21.55 2.59
C VAL A 42 -17.14 -20.11 2.37
N ALA A 43 -18.42 -19.86 2.67
CA ALA A 43 -19.00 -18.53 2.70
C ALA A 43 -18.10 -17.56 3.47
N ALA A 44 -17.90 -16.36 2.93
CA ALA A 44 -17.11 -15.31 3.56
C ALA A 44 -17.51 -15.16 5.03
N ALA A 45 -16.53 -15.20 5.96
CA ALA A 45 -16.80 -14.91 7.35
C ALA A 45 -17.45 -13.51 7.43
N PRO A 46 -18.49 -13.30 8.26
CA PRO A 46 -19.13 -12.00 8.42
C PRO A 46 -18.08 -10.98 8.85
N THR A 47 -18.05 -9.83 8.19
CA THR A 47 -17.17 -8.71 8.56
C THR A 47 -17.58 -8.17 9.94
N ASP A 48 -16.68 -7.51 10.67
CA ASP A 48 -17.01 -6.88 11.97
C ASP A 48 -18.17 -5.87 11.87
N ARG A 49 -18.44 -5.34 10.69
CA ARG A 49 -19.61 -4.49 10.39
C ARG A 49 -20.96 -5.23 10.48
N ASP A 50 -20.98 -6.55 10.21
CA ASP A 50 -22.18 -7.38 10.28
C ASP A 50 -22.51 -7.83 11.72
N ARG A 51 -21.61 -7.57 12.67
CA ARG A 51 -21.74 -7.99 14.07
C ARG A 51 -22.04 -6.80 14.95
N GLY A 52 -23.24 -6.31 14.90
CA GLY A 52 -23.71 -5.39 15.92
C GLY A 52 -23.35 -5.92 17.31
N ALA A 53 -22.30 -5.38 17.93
CA ALA A 53 -21.91 -5.50 19.34
C ALA A 53 -21.83 -6.90 20.00
N ALA A 54 -22.10 -8.01 19.33
CA ALA A 54 -21.95 -9.35 19.88
C ALA A 54 -20.48 -9.79 19.81
N ARG A 55 -19.73 -9.58 20.89
CA ARG A 55 -18.37 -10.10 21.02
C ARG A 55 -18.41 -11.62 21.16
N ALA A 56 -17.61 -12.32 20.39
CA ALA A 56 -17.64 -13.77 20.31
C ALA A 56 -17.30 -14.49 21.63
N GLY A 57 -16.55 -13.84 22.53
CA GLY A 57 -16.02 -14.48 23.74
C GLY A 57 -15.08 -15.65 23.44
N PRO A 58 -14.55 -16.36 24.45
CA PRO A 58 -13.67 -17.51 24.25
C PRO A 58 -14.31 -18.61 23.40
N ASP A 59 -15.54 -19.04 23.71
CA ASP A 59 -16.23 -20.09 22.96
C ASP A 59 -16.47 -19.70 21.49
N GLY A 60 -16.80 -18.45 21.25
CA GLY A 60 -16.96 -17.92 19.91
C GLY A 60 -15.63 -17.83 19.15
N ALA A 61 -14.53 -17.56 19.83
CA ALA A 61 -13.19 -17.55 19.22
C ALA A 61 -12.81 -18.95 18.72
N VAL A 62 -13.02 -19.98 19.52
CA VAL A 62 -12.79 -21.37 19.11
C VAL A 62 -13.72 -21.74 17.94
N LYS A 63 -15.02 -21.46 18.07
CA LYS A 63 -16.03 -21.85 17.09
C LYS A 63 -15.90 -21.14 15.75
N HIS A 64 -15.66 -19.82 15.77
CA HIS A 64 -15.71 -18.98 14.56
C HIS A 64 -14.33 -18.69 13.95
N TYR A 65 -13.27 -18.71 14.75
CA TYR A 65 -11.92 -18.41 14.30
C TYR A 65 -10.98 -19.60 14.24
N ALA A 66 -11.51 -20.81 14.54
CA ALA A 66 -10.73 -22.06 14.56
C ALA A 66 -9.49 -21.96 15.45
N ALA A 67 -9.59 -21.25 16.57
CA ALA A 67 -8.58 -21.27 17.62
C ALA A 67 -8.59 -22.66 18.30
N ASP A 68 -7.44 -23.17 18.69
CA ASP A 68 -7.35 -24.41 19.46
C ASP A 68 -7.85 -24.17 20.90
N ASP A 69 -7.43 -23.05 21.49
CA ASP A 69 -7.88 -22.60 22.80
C ASP A 69 -8.11 -21.09 22.81
N ALA A 70 -8.97 -20.62 23.71
CA ALA A 70 -9.20 -19.19 23.92
C ALA A 70 -9.52 -18.89 25.38
N PHE A 71 -8.97 -17.79 25.88
CA PHE A 71 -9.07 -17.38 27.27
C PHE A 71 -9.52 -15.93 27.38
N PRO A 72 -10.22 -15.53 28.46
CA PRO A 72 -10.48 -14.12 28.74
C PRO A 72 -9.16 -13.35 28.87
N VAL A 73 -9.11 -12.12 28.31
CA VAL A 73 -7.89 -11.30 28.36
C VAL A 73 -7.49 -10.93 29.80
N GLN A 74 -8.45 -10.93 30.71
CA GLN A 74 -8.22 -10.66 32.14
C GLN A 74 -7.28 -11.70 32.77
N ASP A 75 -7.32 -12.94 32.26
CA ASP A 75 -6.56 -14.08 32.79
C ASP A 75 -5.15 -14.17 32.17
N ILE A 76 -4.75 -13.18 31.35
CA ILE A 76 -3.51 -13.21 30.59
C ILE A 76 -2.26 -13.38 31.47
N ASP A 77 -2.25 -12.80 32.66
CA ASP A 77 -1.11 -12.91 33.60
C ASP A 77 -1.00 -14.30 34.25
N GLU A 78 -2.07 -15.08 34.24
CA GLU A 78 -2.09 -16.46 34.71
C GLU A 78 -1.78 -17.45 33.58
N ILE A 79 -2.27 -17.17 32.39
CA ILE A 79 -2.17 -18.07 31.23
C ILE A 79 -0.80 -17.97 30.53
N LEU A 80 -0.29 -16.77 30.27
CA LEU A 80 0.92 -16.60 29.45
C LEU A 80 2.21 -17.16 30.10
N PRO A 81 2.44 -17.10 31.40
CA PRO A 81 3.58 -17.79 31.98
C PRO A 81 3.62 -19.28 31.64
N GLY A 82 2.47 -19.99 31.77
CA GLY A 82 2.36 -21.40 31.42
C GLY A 82 2.64 -21.67 29.91
N LEU A 83 2.26 -20.80 29.04
CA LEU A 83 2.52 -20.92 27.58
C LEU A 83 3.99 -20.63 27.24
N LEU A 84 4.67 -19.79 28.02
CA LEU A 84 6.10 -19.48 27.89
C LEU A 84 7.01 -20.55 28.46
N GLU A 85 6.50 -21.35 29.41
CA GLU A 85 7.26 -22.42 30.07
C GLU A 85 7.77 -23.42 29.04
N SER A 86 9.02 -23.85 29.23
CA SER A 86 9.68 -24.83 28.37
C SER A 86 9.86 -24.44 26.89
N ARG A 87 9.61 -23.19 26.55
CA ARG A 87 9.92 -22.64 25.21
C ARG A 87 11.36 -22.12 25.22
N SER A 88 12.11 -22.39 24.16
CA SER A 88 13.46 -21.85 23.99
C SER A 88 13.42 -20.43 23.40
N ARG A 89 12.44 -20.15 22.54
CA ARG A 89 12.34 -18.92 21.76
C ARG A 89 10.95 -18.33 21.81
N VAL A 90 10.88 -16.99 21.87
CA VAL A 90 9.65 -16.19 21.80
C VAL A 90 9.77 -15.19 20.64
N PHE A 91 8.79 -15.15 19.76
CA PHE A 91 8.68 -14.13 18.72
C PHE A 91 7.80 -12.99 19.25
N TYR A 92 8.44 -11.88 19.55
CA TYR A 92 7.80 -10.71 20.13
C TYR A 92 8.58 -9.45 19.79
N THR A 93 7.90 -8.41 19.29
CA THR A 93 8.51 -7.11 18.99
C THR A 93 8.50 -6.23 20.21
N MET A 94 9.64 -6.16 20.91
CA MET A 94 9.83 -5.26 22.06
C MET A 94 9.92 -3.81 21.61
N GLY A 95 9.46 -2.88 22.46
CA GLY A 95 9.56 -1.45 22.27
C GLY A 95 8.32 -0.81 21.63
N ALA A 96 7.44 -1.59 21.02
CA ALA A 96 6.21 -1.08 20.41
C ALA A 96 5.16 -0.67 21.45
N GLN A 97 5.07 -1.38 22.57
CA GLN A 97 4.12 -1.14 23.66
C GLN A 97 4.76 -1.36 25.03
N LEU A 98 5.35 -0.32 25.59
CA LEU A 98 6.16 -0.40 26.81
C LEU A 98 5.46 -1.06 28.02
N GLU A 99 4.16 -0.83 28.19
CA GLU A 99 3.41 -1.44 29.30
C GLU A 99 3.23 -2.95 29.10
N PHE A 100 3.10 -3.41 27.86
CA PHE A 100 3.05 -4.83 27.58
C PHE A 100 4.44 -5.47 27.67
N ASP A 101 5.49 -4.77 27.26
CA ASP A 101 6.88 -5.21 27.45
C ASP A 101 7.18 -5.51 28.93
N LYS A 102 6.76 -4.63 29.85
CA LYS A 102 6.90 -4.84 31.29
C LYS A 102 6.23 -6.13 31.76
N ARG A 103 5.03 -6.43 31.23
CA ARG A 103 4.32 -7.67 31.55
C ARG A 103 5.09 -8.89 31.06
N VAL A 104 5.55 -8.88 29.79
CA VAL A 104 6.36 -9.98 29.22
C VAL A 104 7.61 -10.22 30.03
N ILE A 105 8.33 -9.17 30.42
CA ILE A 105 9.51 -9.25 31.29
C ILE A 105 9.12 -9.82 32.65
N GLY A 106 7.99 -9.40 33.23
CA GLY A 106 7.45 -9.89 34.49
C GLY A 106 7.21 -11.41 34.47
N TRP A 107 6.52 -11.91 33.42
CA TRP A 107 6.24 -13.33 33.24
C TRP A 107 7.52 -14.18 33.12
N VAL A 108 8.50 -13.70 32.35
CA VAL A 108 9.79 -14.38 32.21
C VAL A 108 10.56 -14.41 33.54
N ASN A 109 10.54 -13.31 34.29
CA ASN A 109 11.19 -13.28 35.63
C ASN A 109 10.49 -14.17 36.64
N GLN A 110 9.14 -14.28 36.57
CA GLN A 110 8.39 -15.24 37.39
C GLN A 110 8.86 -16.67 37.12
N LEU A 111 8.95 -17.08 35.84
CA LEU A 111 9.44 -18.40 35.44
C LEU A 111 10.89 -18.64 35.90
N ARG A 112 11.77 -17.63 35.77
CA ARG A 112 13.17 -17.71 36.23
C ARG A 112 13.26 -17.94 37.73
N SER A 113 12.39 -17.31 38.51
CA SER A 113 12.36 -17.50 39.97
C SER A 113 12.01 -18.95 40.39
N GLN A 114 11.26 -19.64 39.53
CA GLN A 114 10.82 -21.03 39.71
C GLN A 114 11.80 -22.04 39.09
N GLY A 115 12.88 -21.59 38.47
CA GLY A 115 13.88 -22.45 37.78
C GLY A 115 14.55 -23.50 38.70
N LYS A 116 14.59 -23.27 40.02
CA LYS A 116 15.07 -24.25 41.01
C LYS A 116 14.21 -25.53 41.06
N HIS A 117 12.99 -25.47 40.53
CA HIS A 117 12.06 -26.60 40.43
C HIS A 117 12.06 -27.27 39.06
N GLY A 118 13.08 -26.98 38.21
CA GLY A 118 13.24 -27.59 36.89
C GLY A 118 12.50 -26.89 35.74
N MET A 119 11.83 -25.78 36.04
CA MET A 119 11.15 -24.99 34.99
C MET A 119 12.18 -24.35 34.07
N ARG A 120 11.92 -24.45 32.74
CA ARG A 120 12.75 -23.83 31.69
C ARG A 120 12.10 -22.54 31.22
N THR A 121 12.92 -21.50 31.10
CA THR A 121 12.46 -20.18 30.61
C THR A 121 12.97 -19.92 29.21
N PRO A 122 12.26 -19.12 28.43
CA PRO A 122 12.78 -18.63 27.16
C PRO A 122 14.11 -17.88 27.33
N HIS A 123 15.05 -18.15 26.46
CA HIS A 123 16.35 -17.48 26.44
C HIS A 123 16.60 -16.69 25.14
N GLU A 124 15.74 -16.85 24.11
CA GLU A 124 15.79 -16.07 22.89
C GLU A 124 14.50 -15.28 22.70
N PHE A 125 14.64 -13.97 22.43
CA PHE A 125 13.55 -13.11 21.96
C PHE A 125 13.88 -12.63 20.57
N VAL A 126 13.00 -12.94 19.61
CA VAL A 126 13.16 -12.59 18.21
C VAL A 126 12.06 -11.61 17.83
N ALA A 127 12.42 -10.49 17.18
CA ALA A 127 11.44 -9.55 16.71
C ALA A 127 10.47 -10.24 15.72
N LEU A 128 9.17 -10.11 16.01
CA LEU A 128 8.13 -10.74 15.20
C LEU A 128 7.96 -10.06 13.85
N ASP A 129 8.35 -8.78 13.75
CA ASP A 129 8.17 -7.97 12.53
C ASP A 129 8.82 -8.63 11.33
N HIS A 130 10.10 -9.00 11.43
CA HIS A 130 10.82 -9.54 10.29
C HIS A 130 10.13 -10.76 9.64
N PRO A 131 9.81 -11.86 10.34
CA PRO A 131 9.13 -12.99 9.71
C PRO A 131 7.73 -12.64 9.19
N LEU A 132 7.00 -11.72 9.84
CA LEU A 132 5.69 -11.27 9.36
C LEU A 132 5.82 -10.43 8.08
N HIS A 133 6.79 -9.53 8.03
CA HIS A 133 7.04 -8.69 6.86
C HIS A 133 7.44 -9.53 5.65
N GLU A 134 8.31 -10.53 5.82
CA GLU A 134 8.69 -11.45 4.75
C GLU A 134 7.49 -12.28 4.25
N LEU A 135 6.62 -12.75 5.17
CA LEU A 135 5.39 -13.46 4.78
C LEU A 135 4.40 -12.57 4.02
N ARG A 136 4.32 -11.29 4.36
CA ARG A 136 3.42 -10.32 3.70
C ARG A 136 3.97 -9.86 2.36
N LEU A 137 5.30 -9.80 2.22
CA LEU A 137 5.95 -9.29 1.03
C LEU A 137 5.60 -10.12 -0.21
N THR A 138 5.62 -11.45 -0.08
CA THR A 138 5.31 -12.37 -1.18
C THR A 138 3.87 -12.86 -1.08
N LYS A 139 3.01 -12.38 -1.97
CA LYS A 139 1.58 -12.69 -2.00
C LYS A 139 1.32 -14.07 -2.59
N SER A 140 0.50 -14.84 -1.91
CA SER A 140 -0.05 -16.09 -2.43
C SER A 140 -1.07 -15.83 -3.55
N ARG A 141 -1.44 -16.89 -4.30
CA ARG A 141 -2.47 -16.78 -5.35
C ARG A 141 -3.80 -16.20 -4.86
N PRO A 142 -4.38 -16.63 -3.72
CA PRO A 142 -5.62 -16.03 -3.19
C PRO A 142 -5.46 -14.54 -2.85
N GLU A 143 -4.31 -14.12 -2.31
CA GLU A 143 -4.03 -12.72 -1.99
C GLU A 143 -4.00 -11.87 -3.27
N LEU A 144 -3.33 -12.35 -4.32
CA LEU A 144 -3.34 -11.69 -5.62
C LEU A 144 -4.74 -11.59 -6.25
N VAL A 145 -5.64 -12.55 -6.00
CA VAL A 145 -7.04 -12.45 -6.44
C VAL A 145 -7.75 -11.29 -5.74
N SER A 146 -7.56 -11.12 -4.41
CA SER A 146 -8.11 -9.97 -3.67
C SER A 146 -7.53 -8.64 -4.17
N MET A 147 -6.23 -8.58 -4.44
CA MET A 147 -5.57 -7.38 -4.99
C MET A 147 -6.09 -7.02 -6.40
N ARG A 148 -6.24 -8.00 -7.29
CA ARG A 148 -6.88 -7.77 -8.60
C ARG A 148 -8.30 -7.24 -8.48
N ARG A 149 -9.05 -7.70 -7.48
CA ARG A 149 -10.41 -7.20 -7.22
C ARG A 149 -10.38 -5.77 -6.71
N SER A 150 -9.49 -5.44 -5.78
CA SER A 150 -9.27 -4.07 -5.30
C SER A 150 -8.91 -3.15 -6.47
N ALA A 151 -7.91 -3.51 -7.27
CA ALA A 151 -7.50 -2.76 -8.46
C ALA A 151 -8.65 -2.53 -9.47
N ALA A 152 -9.48 -3.56 -9.72
CA ALA A 152 -10.62 -3.44 -10.62
C ALA A 152 -11.68 -2.45 -10.08
N ILE A 153 -11.88 -2.39 -8.75
CA ILE A 153 -12.79 -1.43 -8.12
C ILE A 153 -12.23 -0.01 -8.25
N ALA A 154 -10.93 0.18 -7.97
CA ALA A 154 -10.27 1.48 -8.12
C ALA A 154 -10.32 1.98 -9.58
N CYS A 155 -10.04 1.13 -10.56
CA CYS A 155 -10.20 1.46 -11.97
C CYS A 155 -11.62 1.92 -12.33
N ALA A 156 -12.66 1.26 -11.78
CA ALA A 156 -14.04 1.64 -12.01
C ALA A 156 -14.36 3.02 -11.38
N ALA A 157 -13.79 3.32 -10.21
CA ALA A 157 -13.93 4.63 -9.57
C ALA A 157 -13.25 5.74 -10.38
N HIS A 158 -12.06 5.50 -10.91
CA HIS A 158 -11.38 6.44 -11.80
C HIS A 158 -12.15 6.68 -13.11
N ARG A 159 -12.76 5.65 -13.70
CA ARG A 159 -13.64 5.80 -14.86
C ARG A 159 -14.86 6.67 -14.54
N ARG A 160 -15.45 6.49 -13.36
CA ARG A 160 -16.56 7.31 -12.89
C ARG A 160 -16.13 8.76 -12.68
N ALA A 161 -14.98 8.98 -12.04
CA ALA A 161 -14.38 10.31 -11.86
C ALA A 161 -14.11 11.02 -13.19
N LEU A 162 -13.57 10.29 -14.18
CA LEU A 162 -13.36 10.81 -15.53
C LEU A 162 -14.66 11.36 -16.14
N GLY A 163 -15.78 10.63 -15.98
CA GLY A 163 -17.07 11.01 -16.57
C GLY A 163 -17.69 12.28 -15.97
N ILE A 164 -17.27 12.69 -14.76
CA ILE A 164 -17.79 13.93 -14.13
C ILE A 164 -16.76 15.07 -14.10
N THR A 165 -15.52 14.81 -14.51
CA THR A 165 -14.47 15.83 -14.53
C THR A 165 -14.77 16.87 -15.57
N GLY A 166 -14.88 18.15 -15.14
CA GLY A 166 -15.15 19.24 -16.05
C GLY A 166 -15.00 20.62 -15.40
N PRO A 167 -14.93 21.70 -16.21
CA PRO A 167 -14.83 23.05 -15.69
C PRO A 167 -16.01 23.41 -14.78
N GLY A 168 -15.74 24.14 -13.70
CA GLY A 168 -16.76 24.59 -12.73
C GLY A 168 -17.08 23.56 -11.65
N ARG A 169 -16.71 22.28 -11.78
CA ARG A 169 -16.83 21.27 -10.74
C ARG A 169 -15.80 21.50 -9.64
N MET A 170 -16.14 21.07 -8.45
CA MET A 170 -15.25 21.11 -7.30
C MET A 170 -14.47 19.79 -7.18
N GLU A 171 -13.25 19.85 -6.69
CA GLU A 171 -12.40 18.66 -6.45
C GLU A 171 -13.10 17.63 -5.53
N TYR A 172 -13.81 18.09 -4.48
CA TYR A 172 -14.56 17.19 -3.59
C TYR A 172 -15.77 16.51 -4.26
N GLU A 173 -16.34 17.07 -5.31
CA GLU A 173 -17.42 16.40 -6.06
C GLU A 173 -16.85 15.15 -6.76
N VAL A 174 -15.66 15.26 -7.34
CA VAL A 174 -14.95 14.10 -7.95
C VAL A 174 -14.60 13.07 -6.87
N MET A 175 -14.09 13.51 -5.72
CA MET A 175 -13.82 12.63 -4.58
C MET A 175 -15.09 11.89 -4.13
N ALA A 176 -16.23 12.58 -4.03
CA ALA A 176 -17.50 11.97 -3.62
C ALA A 176 -17.92 10.83 -4.56
N GLU A 177 -17.74 10.98 -5.88
CA GLU A 177 -18.04 9.95 -6.85
C GLU A 177 -17.10 8.74 -6.75
N ILE A 178 -15.81 8.97 -6.44
CA ILE A 178 -14.84 7.90 -6.16
C ILE A 178 -15.27 7.10 -4.92
N LEU A 179 -15.58 7.80 -3.81
CA LEU A 179 -16.02 7.17 -2.57
C LEU A 179 -17.33 6.40 -2.76
N HIS A 180 -18.28 6.96 -3.53
CA HIS A 180 -19.51 6.26 -3.88
C HIS A 180 -19.21 4.92 -4.58
N GLU A 181 -18.29 4.90 -5.56
CA GLU A 181 -17.95 3.68 -6.30
C GLU A 181 -17.29 2.64 -5.39
N PHE A 182 -16.43 3.04 -4.47
CA PHE A 182 -15.82 2.16 -3.49
C PHE A 182 -16.87 1.51 -2.59
N HIS A 183 -17.70 2.32 -1.93
CA HIS A 183 -18.70 1.84 -0.98
C HIS A 183 -19.79 0.97 -1.61
N ARG A 184 -20.29 1.31 -2.81
CA ARG A 184 -21.28 0.46 -3.51
C ARG A 184 -20.73 -0.91 -3.86
N ARG A 185 -19.40 -1.09 -3.92
CA ARG A 185 -18.72 -2.36 -4.17
C ARG A 185 -18.18 -3.02 -2.89
N ARG A 186 -18.59 -2.52 -1.71
CA ARG A 186 -18.16 -3.03 -0.40
C ARG A 186 -16.65 -2.91 -0.18
N ALA A 187 -16.01 -1.94 -0.79
CA ALA A 187 -14.64 -1.53 -0.53
C ALA A 187 -14.63 -0.27 0.35
N ASP A 188 -13.56 -0.05 1.08
CA ASP A 188 -13.28 1.18 1.80
C ASP A 188 -12.10 1.91 1.13
N ILE A 189 -11.74 3.10 1.60
CA ILE A 189 -10.53 3.77 1.13
C ILE A 189 -9.28 3.06 1.66
N SER A 190 -8.25 2.90 0.83
CA SER A 190 -6.92 2.47 1.29
C SER A 190 -6.12 3.63 1.89
N TYR A 191 -6.38 4.83 1.41
CA TYR A 191 -5.89 6.12 1.92
C TYR A 191 -6.87 7.23 1.53
N TYR A 192 -6.69 8.43 2.13
CA TYR A 192 -7.55 9.58 1.81
C TYR A 192 -7.27 10.05 0.37
N PRO A 193 -8.28 10.07 -0.53
CA PRO A 193 -8.09 10.41 -1.93
C PRO A 193 -7.50 11.80 -2.14
N ILE A 194 -6.58 11.91 -3.07
CA ILE A 194 -5.99 13.15 -3.55
C ILE A 194 -6.66 13.51 -4.86
N VAL A 195 -7.31 14.67 -4.90
CA VAL A 195 -7.97 15.21 -6.10
C VAL A 195 -7.51 16.64 -6.27
N GLY A 196 -6.43 16.84 -7.01
CA GLY A 196 -5.75 18.14 -7.12
C GLY A 196 -5.81 18.72 -8.52
N SER A 197 -6.47 19.88 -8.70
CA SER A 197 -6.60 20.56 -9.97
C SER A 197 -5.63 21.74 -10.14
N GLY A 198 -5.18 21.99 -11.36
CA GLY A 198 -4.28 23.10 -11.69
C GLY A 198 -3.01 23.08 -10.82
N PRO A 199 -2.70 24.14 -10.06
CA PRO A 199 -1.51 24.19 -9.21
C PRO A 199 -1.49 23.11 -8.11
N ASN A 200 -2.67 22.63 -7.66
CA ASN A 200 -2.78 21.58 -6.64
C ASN A 200 -2.27 20.22 -7.15
N SER A 201 -2.28 19.99 -8.47
CA SER A 201 -1.67 18.80 -9.07
C SER A 201 -0.16 18.67 -8.80
N CYS A 202 0.49 19.77 -8.38
CA CYS A 202 1.90 19.79 -8.01
C CYS A 202 2.16 19.54 -6.52
N VAL A 203 1.12 19.34 -5.70
CA VAL A 203 1.21 19.03 -4.27
C VAL A 203 1.04 17.54 -4.07
N LEU A 204 2.10 16.83 -3.67
CA LEU A 204 2.15 15.36 -3.66
C LEU A 204 1.02 14.72 -2.83
N HIS A 205 0.77 15.23 -1.62
CA HIS A 205 -0.26 14.75 -0.71
C HIS A 205 -1.30 15.83 -0.44
N TYR A 206 -1.91 16.36 -1.49
CA TYR A 206 -2.98 17.34 -1.40
C TYR A 206 -4.26 16.70 -0.83
N ARG A 207 -4.79 17.21 0.27
CA ARG A 207 -5.92 16.61 0.99
C ARG A 207 -7.15 17.48 1.09
N GLU A 208 -7.02 18.79 0.84
CA GLU A 208 -8.13 19.74 0.99
C GLU A 208 -9.25 19.48 0.00
N ASN A 209 -8.91 19.06 -1.24
CA ASN A 209 -9.85 18.73 -2.32
C ASN A 209 -10.99 19.78 -2.44
N SER A 210 -10.65 21.07 -2.32
CA SER A 210 -11.64 22.13 -2.13
C SER A 210 -11.68 23.17 -3.23
N ARG A 211 -10.82 23.05 -4.25
CA ARG A 211 -10.71 24.01 -5.33
C ARG A 211 -11.73 23.72 -6.43
N GLN A 212 -12.25 24.81 -7.06
CA GLN A 212 -13.04 24.70 -8.28
C GLN A 212 -12.11 24.54 -9.49
N MET A 213 -12.35 23.49 -10.29
CA MET A 213 -11.61 23.18 -11.50
C MET A 213 -11.87 24.22 -12.61
N GLN A 214 -10.82 24.64 -13.30
CA GLN A 214 -10.91 25.61 -14.40
C GLN A 214 -10.62 24.92 -15.73
N ASP A 215 -11.21 25.45 -16.80
CA ASP A 215 -10.90 25.01 -18.15
C ASP A 215 -9.41 25.19 -18.48
N GLY A 216 -8.85 24.24 -19.22
CA GLY A 216 -7.43 24.23 -19.58
C GLY A 216 -6.46 23.80 -18.48
N GLU A 217 -6.96 23.37 -17.30
CA GLU A 217 -6.15 22.79 -16.23
C GLU A 217 -6.04 21.28 -16.32
N LEU A 218 -5.12 20.71 -15.54
CA LEU A 218 -5.07 19.27 -15.27
C LEU A 218 -5.74 18.97 -13.93
N LEU A 219 -6.34 17.79 -13.82
CA LEU A 219 -6.78 17.17 -12.59
C LEU A 219 -5.97 15.90 -12.35
N LEU A 220 -5.18 15.89 -11.29
CA LEU A 220 -4.50 14.70 -10.80
C LEU A 220 -5.40 14.04 -9.76
N ILE A 221 -5.74 12.78 -9.98
CA ILE A 221 -6.51 11.93 -9.06
C ILE A 221 -5.60 10.79 -8.64
N ASP A 222 -5.38 10.68 -7.33
CA ASP A 222 -4.66 9.58 -6.70
C ASP A 222 -5.58 8.99 -5.64
N ALA A 223 -6.14 7.80 -5.92
CA ALA A 223 -7.20 7.20 -5.12
C ALA A 223 -7.26 5.69 -5.30
N GLY A 224 -6.98 4.98 -4.26
CA GLY A 224 -7.11 3.54 -4.18
C GLY A 224 -8.13 3.09 -3.13
N CYS A 225 -8.55 1.84 -3.22
CA CYS A 225 -9.47 1.25 -2.25
C CYS A 225 -8.86 0.03 -1.56
N GLU A 226 -9.42 -0.30 -0.40
CA GLU A 226 -9.19 -1.55 0.30
C GLU A 226 -10.37 -2.48 0.07
N PHE A 227 -10.14 -3.64 -0.52
CA PHE A 227 -11.11 -4.69 -0.68
C PHE A 227 -10.59 -5.98 -0.03
N ASP A 228 -11.38 -6.53 0.89
CA ASP A 228 -11.04 -7.77 1.61
C ASP A 228 -9.63 -7.71 2.23
N TYR A 229 -9.31 -6.57 2.84
CA TYR A 229 -8.04 -6.23 3.49
C TYR A 229 -6.84 -6.04 2.55
N TYR A 230 -7.02 -5.90 1.26
CA TYR A 230 -5.93 -5.65 0.31
C TYR A 230 -6.15 -4.30 -0.37
N ALA A 231 -5.12 -3.47 -0.29
CA ALA A 231 -5.10 -2.14 -0.89
C ALA A 231 -4.89 -2.22 -2.41
N SER A 232 -5.36 -1.18 -3.09
CA SER A 232 -4.91 -0.75 -4.41
C SER A 232 -4.45 0.69 -4.33
N ASP A 233 -3.60 1.07 -5.28
CA ASP A 233 -3.06 2.41 -5.42
C ASP A 233 -2.98 2.78 -6.90
N ILE A 234 -3.62 3.87 -7.31
CA ILE A 234 -3.66 4.26 -8.71
C ILE A 234 -3.77 5.77 -8.86
N THR A 235 -2.90 6.34 -9.67
CA THR A 235 -2.98 7.74 -10.07
C THR A 235 -3.23 7.89 -11.57
N ARG A 236 -4.14 8.80 -11.92
CA ARG A 236 -4.34 9.29 -13.28
C ARG A 236 -4.40 10.81 -13.28
N THR A 237 -3.87 11.41 -14.35
CA THR A 237 -3.91 12.85 -14.56
C THR A 237 -4.73 13.16 -15.81
N LEU A 238 -5.83 13.90 -15.65
CA LEU A 238 -6.86 14.15 -16.66
C LEU A 238 -6.85 15.63 -17.06
N PRO A 239 -7.18 15.98 -18.34
CA PRO A 239 -7.40 17.36 -18.73
C PRO A 239 -8.82 17.80 -18.35
N VAL A 240 -8.98 18.83 -17.52
CA VAL A 240 -10.30 19.29 -17.04
C VAL A 240 -11.24 19.65 -18.19
N GLY A 241 -10.76 20.30 -19.26
CA GLY A 241 -11.54 20.62 -20.46
C GLY A 241 -11.64 19.51 -21.49
N GLY A 242 -11.29 18.25 -21.14
CA GLY A 242 -11.37 17.09 -22.02
C GLY A 242 -10.21 16.95 -23.01
N ARG A 243 -9.30 17.92 -23.10
CA ARG A 243 -8.13 17.88 -23.99
C ARG A 243 -6.88 18.45 -23.33
N TYR A 244 -5.76 17.75 -23.49
CA TYR A 244 -4.47 18.25 -23.05
C TYR A 244 -4.00 19.40 -23.96
N SER A 245 -3.52 20.49 -23.37
CA SER A 245 -2.74 21.47 -24.10
C SER A 245 -1.42 20.85 -24.60
N ARG A 246 -0.78 21.45 -25.60
CA ARG A 246 0.50 20.97 -26.15
C ARG A 246 1.57 20.75 -25.06
N ARG A 247 1.64 21.62 -24.06
CA ARG A 247 2.63 21.51 -22.99
C ARG A 247 2.27 20.43 -21.97
N GLN A 248 1.02 20.35 -21.57
CA GLN A 248 0.53 19.30 -20.67
C GLN A 248 0.77 17.93 -21.29
N ARG A 249 0.40 17.76 -22.55
CA ARG A 249 0.64 16.50 -23.28
C ARG A 249 2.11 16.15 -23.36
N ALA A 250 2.99 17.12 -23.66
CA ALA A 250 4.42 16.87 -23.72
C ALA A 250 5.02 16.42 -22.38
N VAL A 251 4.55 16.98 -21.24
CA VAL A 251 4.94 16.51 -19.89
C VAL A 251 4.34 15.14 -19.61
N TYR A 252 3.07 14.92 -19.93
CA TYR A 252 2.37 13.66 -19.74
C TYR A 252 3.08 12.50 -20.46
N GLU A 253 3.46 12.70 -21.72
CA GLU A 253 4.16 11.70 -22.52
C GLU A 253 5.53 11.34 -21.93
N VAL A 254 6.25 12.30 -21.33
CA VAL A 254 7.52 12.01 -20.63
C VAL A 254 7.26 11.13 -19.38
N VAL A 255 6.21 11.43 -18.62
CA VAL A 255 5.85 10.61 -17.45
C VAL A 255 5.42 9.20 -17.87
N LEU A 256 4.64 9.09 -18.96
CA LEU A 256 4.21 7.81 -19.50
C LEU A 256 5.41 6.98 -20.05
N GLU A 257 6.38 7.62 -20.72
CA GLU A 257 7.64 6.95 -21.10
C GLU A 257 8.39 6.42 -19.87
N ALA A 258 8.45 7.23 -18.81
CA ALA A 258 9.11 6.84 -17.56
C ALA A 258 8.40 5.68 -16.85
N GLN A 259 7.07 5.69 -16.82
CA GLN A 259 6.28 4.62 -16.23
C GLN A 259 6.49 3.30 -17.00
N LYS A 260 6.37 3.31 -18.31
CA LYS A 260 6.62 2.13 -19.14
C LYS A 260 8.04 1.57 -18.97
N ALA A 261 9.04 2.46 -18.90
CA ALA A 261 10.42 2.07 -18.68
C ALA A 261 10.65 1.45 -17.29
N ALA A 262 9.95 1.96 -16.26
CA ALA A 262 10.03 1.42 -14.91
C ALA A 262 9.30 0.08 -14.80
N ILE A 263 8.07 -0.04 -15.31
CA ILE A 263 7.30 -1.31 -15.32
C ILE A 263 8.10 -2.42 -15.99
N ALA A 264 8.77 -2.14 -17.11
CA ALA A 264 9.60 -3.12 -17.81
C ALA A 264 10.76 -3.66 -16.96
N LYS A 265 11.09 -3.02 -15.82
CA LYS A 265 12.11 -3.45 -14.86
C LYS A 265 11.54 -4.18 -13.64
N VAL A 266 10.22 -4.24 -13.48
CA VAL A 266 9.58 -4.99 -12.39
C VAL A 266 9.52 -6.48 -12.76
N ARG A 267 10.68 -7.14 -12.71
CA ARG A 267 10.83 -8.55 -13.13
C ARG A 267 11.54 -9.37 -12.07
N ALA A 268 11.22 -10.64 -11.99
CA ALA A 268 11.95 -11.58 -11.13
C ALA A 268 13.47 -11.51 -11.40
N GLY A 269 14.24 -11.41 -10.32
CA GLY A 269 15.70 -11.28 -10.35
C GLY A 269 16.25 -9.87 -10.62
N ALA A 270 15.41 -8.88 -10.95
CA ALA A 270 15.83 -7.48 -10.98
C ALA A 270 15.96 -6.92 -9.56
N HIS A 271 16.82 -5.93 -9.37
CA HIS A 271 16.91 -5.24 -8.09
C HIS A 271 15.80 -4.21 -7.92
N TRP A 272 15.28 -4.06 -6.70
CA TRP A 272 14.25 -3.08 -6.32
C TRP A 272 14.51 -1.66 -6.86
N ASN A 273 15.77 -1.24 -6.99
CA ASN A 273 16.11 0.11 -7.43
C ASN A 273 16.06 0.30 -8.96
N GLU A 274 16.10 -0.78 -9.74
CA GLU A 274 16.15 -0.68 -11.21
C GLU A 274 14.95 0.05 -11.84
N PRO A 275 13.70 -0.18 -11.41
CA PRO A 275 12.54 0.61 -11.87
C PRO A 275 12.73 2.11 -11.65
N HIS A 276 13.21 2.51 -10.47
CA HIS A 276 13.46 3.91 -10.14
C HIS A 276 14.56 4.52 -11.04
N GLU A 277 15.65 3.82 -11.26
CA GLU A 277 16.73 4.28 -12.13
C GLU A 277 16.29 4.44 -13.58
N ALA A 278 15.44 3.52 -14.06
CA ALA A 278 14.85 3.61 -15.40
C ALA A 278 13.94 4.86 -15.53
N ALA A 279 13.07 5.10 -14.55
CA ALA A 279 12.21 6.28 -14.51
C ALA A 279 13.02 7.59 -14.44
N VAL A 280 14.01 7.67 -13.55
CA VAL A 280 14.90 8.84 -13.42
C VAL A 280 15.60 9.14 -14.74
N ARG A 281 16.07 8.13 -15.45
CA ARG A 281 16.71 8.29 -16.76
C ARG A 281 15.74 8.86 -17.79
N ALA A 282 14.55 8.26 -17.93
CA ALA A 282 13.53 8.69 -18.88
C ALA A 282 13.04 10.11 -18.58
N ILE A 283 12.74 10.43 -17.31
CA ILE A 283 12.35 11.78 -16.87
C ILE A 283 13.46 12.79 -17.19
N THR A 284 14.71 12.50 -16.84
CA THR A 284 15.82 13.43 -17.09
C THR A 284 16.01 13.70 -18.59
N GLN A 285 15.91 12.65 -19.42
CA GLN A 285 15.96 12.80 -20.89
C GLN A 285 14.79 13.65 -21.40
N GLY A 286 13.58 13.38 -20.93
CA GLY A 286 12.40 14.15 -21.26
C GLY A 286 12.50 15.63 -20.86
N LEU A 287 12.94 15.92 -19.64
CA LEU A 287 13.13 17.30 -19.15
C LEU A 287 14.17 18.07 -19.99
N VAL A 288 15.23 17.38 -20.46
CA VAL A 288 16.20 18.00 -21.39
C VAL A 288 15.55 18.26 -22.76
N ARG A 289 14.80 17.30 -23.29
CA ARG A 289 14.05 17.43 -24.56
C ARG A 289 13.04 18.59 -24.52
N LEU A 290 12.38 18.79 -23.38
CA LEU A 290 11.45 19.90 -23.15
C LEU A 290 12.15 21.25 -22.87
N GLY A 291 13.46 21.27 -22.72
CA GLY A 291 14.24 22.49 -22.37
C GLY A 291 14.06 22.94 -20.92
N LEU A 292 13.50 22.11 -20.06
CA LEU A 292 13.33 22.35 -18.62
C LEU A 292 14.64 22.08 -17.85
N LEU A 293 15.48 21.20 -18.36
CA LEU A 293 16.86 21.01 -17.90
C LEU A 293 17.84 21.23 -19.05
N LYS A 294 19.05 21.66 -18.74
CA LYS A 294 20.14 21.88 -19.70
C LYS A 294 21.40 21.14 -19.26
N GLY A 295 21.96 20.33 -20.13
CA GLY A 295 23.20 19.60 -19.87
C GLY A 295 23.18 18.15 -20.32
N ARG A 296 24.27 17.43 -20.02
CA ARG A 296 24.39 16.01 -20.36
C ARG A 296 23.62 15.17 -19.32
N VAL A 297 22.73 14.29 -19.80
CA VAL A 297 21.85 13.45 -18.96
C VAL A 297 22.59 12.72 -17.83
N PRO A 298 23.74 12.02 -18.05
CA PRO A 298 24.43 11.34 -16.97
C PRO A 298 24.91 12.29 -15.85
N LYS A 299 25.35 13.51 -16.22
CA LYS A 299 25.75 14.52 -15.25
C LYS A 299 24.56 15.04 -14.45
N LEU A 300 23.43 15.34 -15.12
CA LEU A 300 22.20 15.82 -14.49
C LEU A 300 21.63 14.78 -13.50
N ILE A 301 21.71 13.49 -13.83
CA ILE A 301 21.30 12.41 -12.92
C ILE A 301 22.24 12.35 -11.71
N LYS A 302 23.57 12.37 -11.93
CA LYS A 302 24.56 12.35 -10.86
C LYS A 302 24.39 13.55 -9.90
N ASP A 303 24.14 14.73 -10.44
CA ASP A 303 23.95 15.97 -9.68
C ASP A 303 22.55 16.07 -9.03
N GLY A 304 21.64 15.14 -9.34
CA GLY A 304 20.26 15.14 -8.83
C GLY A 304 19.40 16.27 -9.37
N ALA A 305 19.72 16.86 -10.53
CA ALA A 305 19.02 18.01 -11.09
C ALA A 305 17.54 17.72 -11.41
N TYR A 306 17.18 16.49 -11.71
CA TYR A 306 15.81 16.04 -11.95
C TYR A 306 14.91 16.20 -10.72
N ARG A 307 15.49 16.21 -9.51
CA ARG A 307 14.74 16.26 -8.24
C ARG A 307 13.93 17.55 -8.06
N GLN A 308 14.25 18.59 -8.81
CA GLN A 308 13.42 19.79 -8.87
C GLN A 308 12.01 19.49 -9.40
N PHE A 309 11.85 18.44 -10.22
CA PHE A 309 10.61 18.08 -10.90
C PHE A 309 10.06 16.73 -10.48
N PHE A 310 10.92 15.81 -10.05
CA PHE A 310 10.59 14.47 -9.59
C PHE A 310 11.39 14.16 -8.31
N MET A 311 10.76 14.37 -7.15
CA MET A 311 11.41 14.39 -5.85
C MET A 311 11.16 13.14 -5.00
N HIS A 312 10.29 12.22 -5.43
CA HIS A 312 9.96 10.99 -4.70
C HIS A 312 10.52 9.73 -5.36
N ARG A 313 10.34 8.60 -4.71
CA ARG A 313 10.66 7.28 -5.30
C ARG A 313 9.60 6.91 -6.33
N VAL A 314 9.93 5.96 -7.21
CA VAL A 314 9.01 5.49 -8.26
C VAL A 314 7.97 4.50 -7.74
N GLY A 315 8.06 4.07 -6.49
CA GLY A 315 7.12 3.11 -5.94
C GLY A 315 7.47 2.64 -4.53
N HIS A 316 6.58 1.84 -3.98
CA HIS A 316 6.65 1.19 -2.67
C HIS A 316 5.97 -0.17 -2.73
N TRP A 317 6.20 -1.02 -1.70
CA TRP A 317 5.46 -2.26 -1.57
C TRP A 317 3.98 -1.98 -1.35
N LEU A 318 3.14 -2.83 -1.94
CA LEU A 318 1.69 -2.77 -1.84
C LEU A 318 1.15 -4.13 -1.39
N GLY A 319 0.13 -4.13 -0.54
CA GLY A 319 -0.47 -5.37 -0.06
C GLY A 319 -1.64 -5.13 0.86
N MET A 320 -1.51 -5.56 2.13
CA MET A 320 -2.53 -5.33 3.14
C MET A 320 -2.58 -3.87 3.60
N ASP A 321 -1.48 -3.16 3.48
CA ASP A 321 -1.42 -1.72 3.65
C ASP A 321 -1.00 -1.08 2.32
N VAL A 322 -1.39 0.18 2.09
CA VAL A 322 -1.00 0.91 0.88
C VAL A 322 0.52 1.08 0.82
N HIS A 323 1.16 1.49 1.92
CA HIS A 323 2.59 1.40 2.12
C HIS A 323 2.89 0.12 2.89
N ASP A 324 2.95 -1.01 2.17
CA ASP A 324 3.08 -2.32 2.80
C ASP A 324 4.49 -2.54 3.35
N VAL A 325 4.55 -3.44 4.33
CA VAL A 325 5.80 -3.80 5.01
C VAL A 325 6.70 -4.65 4.10
N GLY A 326 7.98 -4.65 4.41
CA GLY A 326 9.01 -5.39 3.70
C GLY A 326 10.28 -4.57 3.55
N GLU A 327 11.43 -5.23 3.69
CA GLU A 327 12.71 -4.55 3.53
C GLU A 327 13.01 -4.30 2.06
N TYR A 328 13.40 -3.07 1.72
CA TYR A 328 13.85 -2.68 0.38
C TYR A 328 15.31 -3.09 0.11
N LYS A 329 16.05 -3.42 1.17
CA LYS A 329 17.42 -3.91 1.11
C LYS A 329 17.57 -5.14 1.98
N VAL A 330 18.45 -6.05 1.56
CA VAL A 330 18.92 -7.19 2.36
C VAL A 330 20.42 -6.97 2.57
N GLY A 331 20.82 -6.65 3.79
CA GLY A 331 22.14 -6.10 4.06
C GLY A 331 22.34 -4.77 3.31
N ASP A 332 23.44 -4.65 2.57
CA ASP A 332 23.76 -3.45 1.80
C ASP A 332 23.24 -3.48 0.34
N GLN A 333 22.65 -4.59 -0.07
CA GLN A 333 22.16 -4.77 -1.44
C GLN A 333 20.68 -4.47 -1.56
N TRP A 334 20.26 -3.86 -2.68
CA TRP A 334 18.83 -3.76 -2.99
C TRP A 334 18.24 -5.16 -3.16
N ARG A 335 17.08 -5.38 -2.53
CA ARG A 335 16.35 -6.65 -2.58
C ARG A 335 16.08 -7.05 -4.04
N LEU A 336 16.26 -8.33 -4.33
CA LEU A 336 15.79 -8.90 -5.60
C LEU A 336 14.26 -8.99 -5.58
N LEU A 337 13.66 -8.67 -6.72
CA LEU A 337 12.24 -8.86 -6.96
C LEU A 337 11.96 -10.35 -7.18
N GLU A 338 10.94 -10.87 -6.53
CA GLU A 338 10.53 -12.27 -6.62
C GLU A 338 9.05 -12.37 -7.01
N PRO A 339 8.64 -13.44 -7.71
CA PRO A 339 7.25 -13.67 -8.08
C PRO A 339 6.31 -13.64 -6.84
N GLY A 340 5.19 -12.93 -6.96
CA GLY A 340 4.26 -12.69 -5.86
C GLY A 340 4.49 -11.39 -5.10
N MET A 341 5.62 -10.71 -5.27
CA MET A 341 5.78 -9.34 -4.78
C MET A 341 4.94 -8.37 -5.60
N VAL A 342 4.37 -7.34 -4.95
CA VAL A 342 3.58 -6.30 -5.60
C VAL A 342 4.11 -4.94 -5.18
N THR A 343 4.28 -4.06 -6.16
CA THR A 343 4.77 -2.69 -5.96
C THR A 343 3.96 -1.71 -6.78
N THR A 344 3.87 -0.45 -6.34
CA THR A 344 3.45 0.65 -7.20
C THR A 344 4.54 1.04 -8.19
N VAL A 345 4.14 1.63 -9.32
CA VAL A 345 5.03 2.31 -10.27
C VAL A 345 4.41 3.65 -10.62
N GLU A 346 4.91 4.73 -10.00
CA GLU A 346 4.27 6.05 -9.92
C GLU A 346 5.20 7.23 -10.28
N PRO A 347 5.90 7.23 -11.42
CA PRO A 347 6.69 8.40 -11.78
C PRO A 347 5.81 9.64 -11.97
N GLY A 348 6.38 10.83 -11.67
CA GLY A 348 5.68 12.09 -11.86
C GLY A 348 6.62 13.24 -12.20
N ILE A 349 6.05 14.29 -12.78
CA ILE A 349 6.70 15.60 -13.02
C ILE A 349 5.80 16.68 -12.45
N TYR A 350 6.36 17.52 -11.59
CA TYR A 350 5.63 18.58 -10.90
C TYR A 350 6.31 19.92 -11.13
N ILE A 351 5.62 20.83 -11.80
CA ILE A 351 6.13 22.18 -12.15
C ILE A 351 5.27 23.21 -11.41
N ALA A 352 5.54 23.33 -10.10
CA ALA A 352 4.79 24.25 -9.25
C ALA A 352 4.95 25.71 -9.68
N PRO A 353 3.96 26.57 -9.44
CA PRO A 353 4.09 28.02 -9.61
C PRO A 353 5.33 28.55 -8.86
N GLY A 354 6.14 29.38 -9.54
CA GLY A 354 7.38 29.91 -8.97
C GLY A 354 8.61 28.99 -9.11
N SER A 355 8.52 27.85 -9.80
CA SER A 355 9.65 26.96 -10.06
C SER A 355 10.84 27.71 -10.65
N LYS A 356 12.01 27.64 -9.97
CA LYS A 356 13.22 28.39 -10.34
C LYS A 356 13.73 28.01 -11.74
N GLY A 357 14.02 29.01 -12.57
CA GLY A 357 14.57 28.81 -13.91
C GLY A 357 13.57 28.25 -14.93
N VAL A 358 12.29 28.12 -14.56
CA VAL A 358 11.23 27.62 -15.43
C VAL A 358 10.30 28.75 -15.86
N ARG A 359 10.02 28.85 -17.15
CA ARG A 359 9.10 29.86 -17.71
C ARG A 359 7.68 29.64 -17.19
N ARG A 360 6.95 30.74 -16.90
CA ARG A 360 5.61 30.74 -16.31
C ARG A 360 4.60 29.87 -17.06
N GLU A 361 4.76 29.72 -18.36
CA GLU A 361 3.88 28.91 -19.22
C GLU A 361 3.89 27.38 -18.90
N TRP A 362 4.84 26.91 -18.10
CA TRP A 362 4.92 25.54 -17.62
C TRP A 362 4.39 25.38 -16.19
N TRP A 363 4.11 26.48 -15.50
CA TRP A 363 3.69 26.41 -14.11
C TRP A 363 2.29 25.79 -13.94
N GLY A 364 2.08 25.09 -12.85
CA GLY A 364 0.82 24.42 -12.54
C GLY A 364 0.58 23.14 -13.33
N ILE A 365 1.63 22.59 -13.96
CA ILE A 365 1.56 21.28 -14.61
C ILE A 365 2.16 20.24 -13.66
N GLY A 366 1.28 19.48 -13.00
CA GLY A 366 1.62 18.29 -12.23
C GLY A 366 1.04 17.06 -12.91
N VAL A 367 1.87 16.07 -13.17
CA VAL A 367 1.47 14.80 -13.79
C VAL A 367 2.08 13.65 -12.99
N ARG A 368 1.24 12.71 -12.54
CA ARG A 368 1.62 11.38 -12.04
C ARG A 368 0.79 10.34 -12.77
N ILE A 369 1.42 9.25 -13.15
CA ILE A 369 0.76 8.06 -13.71
C ILE A 369 1.26 6.88 -12.90
N GLU A 370 0.34 6.19 -12.25
CA GLU A 370 0.64 5.12 -11.32
C GLU A 370 -0.18 3.89 -11.59
N ASP A 371 0.47 2.76 -11.49
CA ASP A 371 -0.17 1.45 -11.55
C ASP A 371 0.39 0.51 -10.47
N ASP A 372 -0.46 -0.40 -10.00
CA ASP A 372 -0.10 -1.56 -9.19
C ASP A 372 0.50 -2.64 -10.09
N VAL A 373 1.71 -3.10 -9.78
CA VAL A 373 2.44 -4.05 -10.61
C VAL A 373 2.87 -5.26 -9.80
N ALA A 374 2.41 -6.44 -10.20
CA ALA A 374 2.83 -7.71 -9.61
C ALA A 374 4.01 -8.30 -10.38
N VAL A 375 5.02 -8.75 -9.63
CA VAL A 375 6.13 -9.54 -10.16
C VAL A 375 5.64 -10.94 -10.47
N THR A 376 5.92 -11.42 -11.67
CA THR A 376 5.58 -12.78 -12.12
C THR A 376 6.85 -13.55 -12.53
N GLU A 377 6.72 -14.81 -12.88
CA GLU A 377 7.80 -15.60 -13.49
C GLU A 377 8.19 -15.09 -14.90
N GLY A 378 7.32 -14.33 -15.55
CA GLY A 378 7.50 -13.78 -16.90
C GLY A 378 7.46 -12.26 -16.93
N GLU A 379 6.59 -11.73 -17.79
CA GLU A 379 6.34 -10.28 -17.86
C GLU A 379 5.58 -9.79 -16.63
N PRO A 380 5.83 -8.56 -16.15
CA PRO A 380 5.10 -8.00 -15.02
C PRO A 380 3.61 -7.89 -15.31
N GLU A 381 2.76 -8.17 -14.32
CA GLU A 381 1.32 -8.00 -14.42
C GLU A 381 0.91 -6.64 -13.87
N VAL A 382 0.33 -5.79 -14.71
CA VAL A 382 -0.25 -4.51 -14.27
C VAL A 382 -1.68 -4.75 -13.82
N LEU A 383 -1.94 -4.73 -12.51
CA LEU A 383 -3.24 -5.04 -11.92
C LEU A 383 -4.29 -3.98 -12.25
N THR A 384 -3.86 -2.74 -12.46
CA THR A 384 -4.69 -1.56 -12.73
C THR A 384 -4.78 -1.22 -14.24
N ALA A 385 -4.35 -2.12 -15.13
CA ALA A 385 -4.34 -1.91 -16.58
C ALA A 385 -5.73 -1.59 -17.20
N ALA A 386 -6.82 -1.88 -16.48
CA ALA A 386 -8.18 -1.56 -16.94
C ALA A 386 -8.47 -0.05 -17.01
N MET A 387 -7.71 0.80 -16.32
CA MET A 387 -7.79 2.26 -16.46
C MET A 387 -6.67 2.75 -17.40
N PRO A 388 -7.00 3.31 -18.59
CA PRO A 388 -5.99 3.63 -19.59
C PRO A 388 -5.00 4.69 -19.12
N THR A 389 -3.79 4.61 -19.69
CA THR A 389 -2.72 5.61 -19.54
C THR A 389 -2.43 6.33 -20.84
N ASP A 390 -2.98 5.87 -21.96
CA ASP A 390 -2.81 6.53 -23.25
C ASP A 390 -3.61 7.83 -23.29
N PRO A 391 -2.98 8.99 -23.59
CA PRO A 391 -3.65 10.28 -23.55
C PRO A 391 -4.74 10.43 -24.63
N ASP A 392 -4.61 9.79 -25.78
CA ASP A 392 -5.64 9.84 -26.83
C ASP A 392 -6.87 9.02 -26.41
N GLU A 393 -6.66 7.92 -25.70
CA GLU A 393 -7.75 7.12 -25.13
C GLU A 393 -8.47 7.86 -24.02
N ILE A 394 -7.72 8.54 -23.13
CA ILE A 394 -8.31 9.37 -22.07
C ILE A 394 -9.18 10.48 -22.69
N GLU A 395 -8.67 11.24 -23.67
CA GLU A 395 -9.45 12.29 -24.35
C GLU A 395 -10.71 11.72 -25.04
N ARG A 396 -10.62 10.53 -25.66
CA ARG A 396 -11.81 9.87 -26.26
C ARG A 396 -12.85 9.47 -25.21
N LEU A 397 -12.41 8.93 -24.07
CA LEU A 397 -13.31 8.56 -22.99
C LEU A 397 -13.99 9.77 -22.36
N MET A 398 -13.27 10.87 -22.18
CA MET A 398 -13.85 12.14 -21.68
C MET A 398 -14.85 12.74 -22.65
N ALA A 399 -14.61 12.62 -23.96
CA ALA A 399 -15.54 13.12 -24.97
C ALA A 399 -16.81 12.26 -25.11
N ALA A 400 -16.80 11.02 -24.63
CA ALA A 400 -17.93 10.08 -24.69
C ALA A 400 -18.77 10.05 -23.40
N ALA A 401 -18.30 10.71 -22.34
CA ALA A 401 -18.95 10.77 -21.03
C ALA A 401 -19.86 11.99 -20.87
#